data_669b7188582a0f7e321b47b5d50775a6
#
_entry.id   669b7188582a0f7e321b47b5d50775a6
#
_cell.length_a   1.000
_cell.length_b   1.000
_cell.length_c   1.000
_cell.angle_alpha   90.00
_cell.angle_beta   90.00
_cell.angle_gamma   90.00
#
_symmetry.space_group_name_H-M   'P 1'
#
loop_
_entity.id
_entity.type
_entity.pdbx_description
1 polymer ?
#
loop_
_entity_poly.entity_id
_entity_poly.type
_entity_poly.pdbx_seq_one_letter_code
_entity_poly.pdbx_strand_id
1 'polypeptide(L)'
;MSKIEVICYNDKNFHFGQKYKVTREEKILMAIQEVIKYEGENSVLIYKHPAEDFNTMSQLIVHESQEAVFFSDGQALDSFRAGRYTLETKNIPLISKLRNLVSGGVSPFHTEVYFINLATMMDIPWGTPSQVTVRDPNYGYSYSAGASGSFGLKITDGRRLLINLVGTEKKMETSDVQKYFKDLIVTRVKNCIAVELGRYSYNEFNQHLSDISESVASQIEKDISDYGIQILNFFLSSVNIKPDDLEALKNLDNSMAQKRFEAMGNRDANVIEAQGMAKAREIQGYTWQQEQQFAVDKTFCQQI
;
A
#
# COMPACT_ATOMS: atom_id res chain seq x y z
N MET A 1 -4.26 -39.95 -46.31
CA MET A 1 -5.62 -39.33 -46.09
C MET A 1 -6.18 -39.98 -44.82
N SER A 2 -5.92 -39.43 -43.67
CA SER A 2 -6.40 -39.91 -42.39
C SER A 2 -7.80 -39.36 -42.10
N LYS A 3 -8.76 -40.24 -41.97
CA LYS A 3 -10.12 -39.91 -41.51
C LYS A 3 -10.11 -39.69 -40.02
N ILE A 4 -10.39 -38.46 -39.57
CA ILE A 4 -10.64 -38.16 -38.17
C ILE A 4 -12.15 -38.29 -37.94
N GLU A 5 -12.59 -39.24 -37.16
CA GLU A 5 -13.98 -39.39 -36.72
C GLU A 5 -14.15 -38.51 -35.47
N VAL A 6 -15.01 -37.49 -35.56
CA VAL A 6 -15.41 -36.64 -34.42
C VAL A 6 -16.75 -37.15 -33.90
N ILE A 7 -16.75 -37.64 -32.66
CA ILE A 7 -17.98 -38.01 -31.96
C ILE A 7 -18.45 -36.80 -31.16
N CYS A 8 -19.53 -36.16 -31.60
CA CYS A 8 -20.19 -35.09 -30.83
C CYS A 8 -21.24 -35.69 -29.90
N TYR A 9 -21.05 -35.48 -28.58
CA TYR A 9 -22.08 -35.73 -27.58
C TYR A 9 -22.88 -34.45 -27.41
N ASN A 10 -24.16 -34.47 -27.75
CA ASN A 10 -25.11 -33.49 -27.26
C ASN A 10 -26.53 -34.03 -27.19
N ASP A 11 -27.11 -33.87 -26.04
CA ASP A 11 -28.51 -33.78 -25.59
C ASP A 11 -29.59 -34.75 -26.05
N LYS A 12 -30.26 -35.21 -25.09
CA LYS A 12 -31.48 -35.95 -24.72
C LYS A 12 -32.48 -36.49 -25.78
N ASN A 13 -32.24 -36.45 -27.09
CA ASN A 13 -33.20 -36.99 -28.05
C ASN A 13 -32.58 -37.46 -29.37
N PHE A 14 -31.44 -38.17 -29.35
CA PHE A 14 -30.87 -38.68 -30.61
C PHE A 14 -30.77 -40.21 -30.64
N HIS A 15 -31.32 -40.80 -31.69
CA HIS A 15 -31.19 -42.21 -32.04
C HIS A 15 -29.75 -42.51 -32.46
N PHE A 16 -29.20 -43.56 -31.91
CA PHE A 16 -27.87 -44.11 -32.19
C PHE A 16 -27.80 -44.54 -33.68
N GLY A 17 -26.89 -43.93 -34.45
CA GLY A 17 -26.49 -44.49 -35.73
C GLY A 17 -26.61 -43.61 -37.00
N GLN A 18 -27.04 -42.37 -36.95
CA GLN A 18 -27.04 -41.55 -38.14
C GLN A 18 -25.72 -40.81 -38.38
N LYS A 19 -25.07 -41.12 -39.48
CA LYS A 19 -23.87 -40.41 -39.98
C LYS A 19 -24.32 -39.16 -40.73
N TYR A 20 -24.12 -37.98 -40.18
CA TYR A 20 -24.33 -36.73 -40.87
C TYR A 20 -23.07 -36.36 -41.69
N LYS A 21 -23.25 -36.06 -42.96
CA LYS A 21 -22.20 -35.40 -43.77
C LYS A 21 -22.19 -33.92 -43.43
N VAL A 22 -21.25 -33.52 -42.58
CA VAL A 22 -20.98 -32.11 -42.29
C VAL A 22 -20.38 -31.47 -43.55
N THR A 23 -21.02 -30.43 -44.09
CA THR A 23 -20.53 -29.70 -45.27
C THR A 23 -19.18 -29.03 -44.93
N ARG A 24 -18.43 -28.68 -45.99
CA ARG A 24 -17.14 -27.99 -45.84
C ARG A 24 -17.30 -26.64 -45.14
N GLU A 25 -18.44 -26.00 -45.32
CA GLU A 25 -18.81 -24.70 -44.70
C GLU A 25 -19.14 -24.91 -43.23
N GLU A 26 -19.89 -25.94 -42.84
CA GLU A 26 -20.16 -26.27 -41.45
C GLU A 26 -18.89 -26.71 -40.69
N LYS A 27 -17.97 -27.42 -41.37
CA LYS A 27 -16.64 -27.72 -40.78
C LYS A 27 -15.79 -26.48 -40.58
N ILE A 28 -15.87 -25.51 -41.47
CA ILE A 28 -15.22 -24.21 -41.35
C ILE A 28 -15.86 -23.43 -40.19
N LEU A 29 -17.19 -23.46 -40.05
CA LEU A 29 -17.92 -22.78 -38.99
C LEU A 29 -17.65 -23.41 -37.61
N MET A 30 -17.56 -24.76 -37.52
CA MET A 30 -17.20 -25.45 -36.29
C MET A 30 -15.71 -25.34 -35.91
N ALA A 31 -14.82 -25.07 -36.85
CA ALA A 31 -13.37 -24.96 -36.63
C ALA A 31 -12.93 -23.60 -36.07
N ILE A 32 -13.87 -22.64 -35.86
CA ILE A 32 -13.53 -21.22 -35.70
C ILE A 32 -13.89 -20.65 -34.30
N GLN A 33 -14.51 -21.41 -33.41
CA GLN A 33 -14.77 -20.92 -32.06
C GLN A 33 -13.62 -21.27 -31.15
N GLU A 34 -12.65 -20.38 -31.07
CA GLU A 34 -11.60 -20.45 -30.06
C GLU A 34 -12.12 -19.85 -28.73
N VAL A 35 -11.88 -20.54 -27.62
CA VAL A 35 -12.22 -20.03 -26.29
C VAL A 35 -10.95 -19.49 -25.66
N ILE A 36 -10.92 -18.20 -25.48
CA ILE A 36 -9.84 -17.46 -24.86
C ILE A 36 -10.14 -17.32 -23.37
N LYS A 37 -9.40 -18.03 -22.53
CA LYS A 37 -9.56 -18.00 -21.07
C LYS A 37 -8.23 -18.30 -20.40
N TYR A 38 -8.12 -17.94 -19.13
CA TYR A 38 -7.05 -18.34 -18.27
C TYR A 38 -7.59 -19.07 -17.03
N GLU A 39 -7.20 -20.32 -16.87
CA GLU A 39 -7.55 -21.20 -15.75
C GLU A 39 -6.30 -21.75 -15.06
N GLY A 40 -5.23 -20.95 -15.05
CA GLY A 40 -3.96 -21.33 -14.44
C GLY A 40 -3.89 -21.05 -12.94
N GLU A 41 -2.68 -21.15 -12.40
CA GLU A 41 -2.40 -20.96 -10.99
C GLU A 41 -2.64 -19.53 -10.53
N ASN A 42 -3.14 -19.36 -9.30
CA ASN A 42 -3.33 -18.05 -8.66
C ASN A 42 -2.01 -17.31 -8.37
N SER A 43 -0.88 -18.04 -8.40
CA SER A 43 0.47 -17.47 -8.27
C SER A 43 0.87 -16.59 -9.45
N VAL A 44 0.23 -16.78 -10.61
CA VAL A 44 0.46 -15.98 -11.81
C VAL A 44 -0.41 -14.74 -11.76
N LEU A 45 0.23 -13.58 -11.69
CA LEU A 45 -0.47 -12.30 -11.65
C LEU A 45 -0.86 -11.82 -13.04
N ILE A 46 0.05 -11.95 -14.00
CA ILE A 46 -0.15 -11.51 -15.38
C ILE A 46 0.22 -12.67 -16.30
N TYR A 47 -0.67 -12.98 -17.21
CA TYR A 47 -0.52 -14.05 -18.18
C TYR A 47 -0.89 -13.57 -19.58
N LYS A 48 0.08 -13.63 -20.51
CA LYS A 48 -0.17 -13.41 -21.94
C LYS A 48 -0.71 -14.70 -22.56
N HIS A 49 -1.89 -14.62 -23.17
CA HIS A 49 -2.46 -15.75 -23.90
C HIS A 49 -1.58 -16.09 -25.13
N PRO A 50 -1.34 -17.38 -25.44
CA PRO A 50 -0.42 -17.78 -26.51
C PRO A 50 -0.95 -17.49 -27.92
N ALA A 51 -2.28 -17.40 -28.11
CA ALA A 51 -2.84 -17.02 -29.39
C ALA A 51 -2.78 -15.49 -29.56
N GLU A 52 -2.27 -15.06 -30.70
CA GLU A 52 -2.08 -13.64 -31.06
C GLU A 52 -3.05 -13.18 -32.13
N ASP A 53 -3.68 -14.13 -32.88
CA ASP A 53 -4.66 -13.85 -33.93
C ASP A 53 -6.00 -14.50 -33.58
N PHE A 54 -7.00 -13.69 -33.31
CA PHE A 54 -8.34 -14.18 -32.98
C PHE A 54 -9.27 -14.09 -34.14
N ASN A 55 -10.00 -15.18 -34.39
CA ASN A 55 -11.08 -15.20 -35.37
C ASN A 55 -12.31 -14.45 -34.83
N THR A 56 -13.04 -13.82 -35.74
CA THR A 56 -14.39 -13.32 -35.44
C THR A 56 -15.26 -14.46 -34.93
N MET A 57 -15.97 -14.26 -33.79
CA MET A 57 -16.78 -15.23 -33.07
C MET A 57 -16.02 -16.02 -31.99
N SER A 58 -14.71 -15.82 -31.77
CA SER A 58 -14.02 -16.35 -30.60
C SER A 58 -14.67 -15.86 -29.31
N GLN A 59 -14.67 -16.68 -28.29
CA GLN A 59 -15.25 -16.33 -26.98
C GLN A 59 -14.18 -16.02 -25.96
N LEU A 60 -14.25 -14.83 -25.38
CA LEU A 60 -13.44 -14.44 -24.25
C LEU A 60 -14.20 -14.74 -22.95
N ILE A 61 -13.59 -15.51 -22.05
CA ILE A 61 -14.14 -15.78 -20.71
C ILE A 61 -13.17 -15.19 -19.70
N VAL A 62 -13.68 -14.26 -18.89
CA VAL A 62 -12.93 -13.60 -17.81
C VAL A 62 -13.58 -13.98 -16.48
N HIS A 63 -12.81 -14.52 -15.56
CA HIS A 63 -13.31 -14.90 -14.23
C HIS A 63 -13.48 -13.67 -13.32
N GLU A 64 -14.26 -13.83 -12.22
CA GLU A 64 -14.60 -12.75 -11.27
C GLU A 64 -13.36 -12.03 -10.69
N SER A 65 -12.27 -12.78 -10.49
CA SER A 65 -11.01 -12.23 -9.96
C SER A 65 -10.02 -11.77 -11.04
N GLN A 66 -10.48 -11.62 -12.29
CA GLN A 66 -9.60 -11.34 -13.42
C GLN A 66 -10.06 -10.11 -14.21
N GLU A 67 -9.13 -9.50 -14.91
CA GLU A 67 -9.33 -8.53 -15.97
C GLU A 67 -8.56 -9.00 -17.20
N ALA A 68 -9.17 -8.94 -18.37
CA ALA A 68 -8.49 -9.19 -19.63
C ALA A 68 -8.24 -7.89 -20.37
N VAL A 69 -7.00 -7.65 -20.81
CA VAL A 69 -6.60 -6.45 -21.56
C VAL A 69 -6.12 -6.84 -22.94
N PHE A 70 -6.68 -6.20 -23.94
CA PHE A 70 -6.32 -6.38 -25.34
C PHE A 70 -5.26 -5.39 -25.78
N PHE A 71 -4.20 -5.91 -26.38
CA PHE A 71 -3.14 -5.12 -27.01
C PHE A 71 -3.12 -5.35 -28.51
N SER A 72 -2.92 -4.29 -29.28
CA SER A 72 -2.61 -4.36 -30.70
C SER A 72 -1.57 -3.29 -31.02
N ASP A 73 -0.58 -3.67 -31.83
CA ASP A 73 0.51 -2.77 -32.24
C ASP A 73 1.20 -2.05 -31.06
N GLY A 74 1.35 -2.73 -29.92
CA GLY A 74 1.97 -2.19 -28.71
C GLY A 74 1.10 -1.22 -27.91
N GLN A 75 -0.18 -1.08 -28.24
CA GLN A 75 -1.12 -0.21 -27.53
C GLN A 75 -2.20 -1.03 -26.83
N ALA A 76 -2.46 -0.70 -25.56
CA ALA A 76 -3.59 -1.24 -24.83
C ALA A 76 -4.89 -0.65 -25.38
N LEU A 77 -5.73 -1.49 -25.97
CA LEU A 77 -6.98 -1.07 -26.62
C LEU A 77 -8.12 -1.03 -25.60
N ASP A 78 -8.62 -2.21 -25.25
CA ASP A 78 -9.79 -2.38 -24.40
C ASP A 78 -9.49 -3.31 -23.23
N SER A 79 -10.21 -3.13 -22.10
CA SER A 79 -10.20 -4.03 -20.97
C SER A 79 -11.59 -4.63 -20.72
N PHE A 80 -11.62 -5.89 -20.33
CA PHE A 80 -12.82 -6.66 -20.06
C PHE A 80 -12.79 -7.18 -18.63
N ARG A 81 -13.82 -6.87 -17.88
CA ARG A 81 -14.04 -7.41 -16.54
C ARG A 81 -14.68 -8.80 -16.59
N ALA A 82 -14.97 -9.37 -15.44
CA ALA A 82 -15.61 -10.67 -15.33
C ALA A 82 -16.83 -10.81 -16.26
N GLY A 83 -16.89 -11.91 -16.98
CA GLY A 83 -17.98 -12.19 -17.91
C GLY A 83 -17.57 -13.04 -19.10
N ARG A 84 -18.56 -13.31 -19.96
CA ARG A 84 -18.38 -13.99 -21.23
C ARG A 84 -18.67 -13.00 -22.36
N TYR A 85 -17.73 -12.84 -23.27
CA TYR A 85 -17.80 -11.91 -24.39
C TYR A 85 -17.56 -12.66 -25.68
N THR A 86 -18.43 -12.43 -26.68
CA THR A 86 -18.18 -12.88 -28.04
C THR A 86 -17.39 -11.79 -28.75
N LEU A 87 -16.22 -12.14 -29.26
CA LEU A 87 -15.33 -11.21 -29.94
C LEU A 87 -15.83 -10.97 -31.35
N GLU A 88 -16.73 -10.03 -31.52
CA GLU A 88 -17.16 -9.53 -32.81
C GLU A 88 -16.50 -8.18 -33.08
N THR A 89 -16.16 -7.92 -34.32
CA THR A 89 -15.63 -6.61 -34.76
C THR A 89 -16.51 -5.42 -34.35
N LYS A 90 -17.79 -5.67 -34.02
CA LYS A 90 -18.72 -4.66 -33.52
C LYS A 90 -18.56 -4.34 -32.04
N ASN A 91 -18.08 -5.30 -31.26
CA ASN A 91 -18.00 -5.21 -29.79
C ASN A 91 -16.66 -4.71 -29.26
N ILE A 92 -15.69 -4.50 -30.17
CA ILE A 92 -14.39 -3.96 -29.85
C ILE A 92 -14.28 -2.59 -30.55
N PRO A 93 -14.57 -1.48 -29.84
CA PRO A 93 -14.75 -0.15 -30.47
C PRO A 93 -13.56 0.33 -31.29
N LEU A 94 -12.33 -0.04 -30.87
CA LEU A 94 -11.11 0.35 -31.62
C LEU A 94 -10.86 -0.52 -32.85
N ILE A 95 -11.15 -1.82 -32.79
CA ILE A 95 -11.02 -2.72 -33.94
C ILE A 95 -12.03 -2.34 -35.03
N SER A 96 -13.18 -1.77 -34.68
CA SER A 96 -14.16 -1.28 -35.66
C SER A 96 -13.64 -0.13 -36.53
N LYS A 97 -12.73 0.70 -36.01
CA LYS A 97 -12.08 1.77 -36.79
C LYS A 97 -11.05 1.24 -37.77
N LEU A 98 -10.44 0.10 -37.49
CA LEU A 98 -9.47 -0.57 -38.36
C LEU A 98 -10.14 -1.43 -39.45
N ARG A 99 -11.44 -1.75 -39.30
CA ARG A 99 -12.22 -2.58 -40.23
C ARG A 99 -12.28 -2.05 -41.65
N ASN A 100 -12.09 -0.76 -41.87
CA ASN A 100 -12.14 -0.15 -43.20
C ASN A 100 -10.89 -0.44 -44.06
N LEU A 101 -9.92 -1.19 -43.55
CA LEU A 101 -8.65 -1.50 -44.22
C LEU A 101 -8.53 -2.96 -44.67
N VAL A 102 -9.54 -3.83 -44.42
CA VAL A 102 -9.38 -5.28 -44.66
C VAL A 102 -10.37 -5.83 -45.66
N SER A 103 -9.86 -6.27 -46.75
CA SER A 103 -10.48 -7.19 -47.68
C SER A 103 -9.99 -8.63 -47.41
N GLY A 104 -10.91 -9.55 -47.09
CA GLY A 104 -10.64 -10.98 -47.21
C GLY A 104 -10.63 -11.85 -45.98
N GLY A 105 -11.15 -11.43 -44.81
CA GLY A 105 -11.46 -12.37 -43.70
C GLY A 105 -10.31 -12.87 -42.85
N VAL A 106 -9.07 -12.44 -43.10
CA VAL A 106 -7.91 -12.66 -42.24
C VAL A 106 -7.56 -11.32 -41.64
N SER A 107 -7.63 -11.21 -40.31
CA SER A 107 -7.20 -9.98 -39.63
C SER A 107 -5.67 -9.89 -39.68
N PRO A 108 -5.10 -8.87 -40.33
CA PRO A 108 -3.63 -8.67 -40.32
C PRO A 108 -3.11 -8.09 -39.02
N PHE A 109 -3.94 -7.95 -38.00
CA PHE A 109 -3.60 -7.30 -36.76
C PHE A 109 -3.23 -8.35 -35.72
N HIS A 110 -1.99 -8.28 -35.22
CA HIS A 110 -1.57 -9.01 -34.04
C HIS A 110 -2.26 -8.40 -32.81
N THR A 111 -3.19 -9.17 -32.26
CA THR A 111 -3.88 -8.78 -31.02
C THR A 111 -3.46 -9.73 -29.92
N GLU A 112 -2.83 -9.19 -28.93
CA GLU A 112 -2.41 -9.93 -27.74
C GLU A 112 -3.46 -9.77 -26.64
N VAL A 113 -3.72 -10.84 -25.89
CA VAL A 113 -4.60 -10.82 -24.72
C VAL A 113 -3.82 -11.11 -23.47
N TYR A 114 -3.89 -10.21 -22.52
CA TYR A 114 -3.30 -10.37 -21.21
C TYR A 114 -4.40 -10.55 -20.17
N PHE A 115 -4.30 -11.62 -19.38
CA PHE A 115 -5.14 -11.84 -18.21
C PHE A 115 -4.39 -11.37 -16.97
N ILE A 116 -5.05 -10.55 -16.16
CA ILE A 116 -4.52 -9.96 -14.95
C ILE A 116 -5.34 -10.47 -13.77
N ASN A 117 -4.69 -11.08 -12.81
CA ASN A 117 -5.34 -11.52 -11.58
C ASN A 117 -5.50 -10.32 -10.65
N LEU A 118 -6.76 -9.94 -10.33
CA LEU A 118 -7.10 -8.83 -9.44
C LEU A 118 -7.14 -9.25 -7.97
N ALA A 119 -6.69 -10.48 -7.64
CA ALA A 119 -6.69 -10.96 -6.28
C ALA A 119 -5.85 -10.04 -5.37
N THR A 120 -6.35 -9.86 -4.15
CA THR A 120 -5.67 -9.07 -3.15
C THR A 120 -4.46 -9.83 -2.59
N MET A 121 -3.33 -9.19 -2.53
CA MET A 121 -2.11 -9.69 -1.89
C MET A 121 -2.07 -9.15 -0.47
N MET A 122 -2.14 -10.05 0.53
CA MET A 122 -2.17 -9.66 1.94
C MET A 122 -0.84 -10.00 2.63
N ASP A 123 -0.61 -9.35 3.78
CA ASP A 123 0.47 -9.67 4.71
C ASP A 123 1.88 -9.68 4.12
N ILE A 124 2.17 -8.74 3.21
CA ILE A 124 3.51 -8.57 2.65
C ILE A 124 4.40 -7.93 3.73
N PRO A 125 5.40 -8.65 4.26
CA PRO A 125 6.25 -8.11 5.31
C PRO A 125 7.23 -7.07 4.74
N TRP A 126 7.43 -5.99 5.48
CA TRP A 126 8.41 -4.97 5.17
C TRP A 126 9.26 -4.59 6.38
N GLY A 127 10.42 -4.02 6.13
CA GLY A 127 11.30 -3.46 7.15
C GLY A 127 12.28 -2.50 6.51
N THR A 128 12.71 -1.50 7.27
CA THR A 128 13.74 -0.57 6.79
C THR A 128 15.09 -1.28 6.67
N PRO A 129 15.73 -1.28 5.49
CA PRO A 129 16.99 -2.00 5.26
C PRO A 129 18.17 -1.38 6.02
N SER A 130 18.04 -0.12 6.43
CA SER A 130 18.96 0.60 7.30
C SER A 130 18.18 1.48 8.26
N GLN A 131 18.75 1.71 9.43
CA GLN A 131 18.18 2.63 10.40
C GLN A 131 18.08 4.04 9.83
N VAL A 132 17.06 4.79 10.28
CA VAL A 132 16.86 6.20 9.97
C VAL A 132 17.16 7.03 11.20
N THR A 133 17.69 8.24 11.00
CA THR A 133 17.93 9.16 12.11
C THR A 133 16.64 9.92 12.42
N VAL A 134 16.23 9.84 13.66
CA VAL A 134 15.05 10.51 14.21
C VAL A 134 15.49 11.47 15.31
N ARG A 135 14.86 12.63 15.42
CA ARG A 135 15.08 13.57 16.50
C ARG A 135 13.89 13.54 17.44
N ASP A 136 14.14 13.20 18.71
CA ASP A 136 13.11 13.20 19.75
C ASP A 136 12.64 14.64 20.03
N PRO A 137 11.32 14.91 19.99
CA PRO A 137 10.79 16.26 20.19
C PRO A 137 10.93 16.75 21.63
N ASN A 138 10.91 15.83 22.61
CA ASN A 138 10.95 16.18 24.04
C ASN A 138 12.38 16.41 24.54
N TYR A 139 13.34 15.62 24.03
CA TYR A 139 14.73 15.64 24.49
C TYR A 139 15.67 16.39 23.55
N GLY A 140 15.25 16.59 22.26
CA GLY A 140 16.10 17.16 21.22
C GLY A 140 17.29 16.27 20.84
N TYR A 141 17.33 15.03 21.34
CA TYR A 141 18.36 14.04 21.06
C TYR A 141 18.06 13.33 19.73
N SER A 142 19.12 13.10 18.95
CA SER A 142 18.99 12.37 17.68
C SER A 142 19.42 10.94 17.88
N TYR A 143 18.60 10.00 17.46
CA TYR A 143 18.82 8.55 17.61
C TYR A 143 18.54 7.81 16.31
N SER A 144 19.03 6.58 16.21
CA SER A 144 18.86 5.71 15.06
C SER A 144 17.73 4.70 15.34
N ALA A 145 16.73 4.66 14.45
CA ALA A 145 15.60 3.74 14.57
C ALA A 145 15.39 2.95 13.27
N GLY A 146 15.04 1.69 13.43
CA GLY A 146 14.49 0.83 12.38
C GLY A 146 12.98 0.67 12.57
N ALA A 147 12.25 0.46 11.48
CA ALA A 147 10.83 0.21 11.50
C ALA A 147 10.48 -1.03 10.69
N SER A 148 9.46 -1.77 11.12
CA SER A 148 8.98 -2.96 10.39
C SER A 148 7.49 -3.17 10.59
N GLY A 149 6.88 -3.91 9.63
CA GLY A 149 5.46 -4.16 9.63
C GLY A 149 5.02 -5.00 8.45
N SER A 150 3.76 -4.88 8.08
CA SER A 150 3.18 -5.53 6.89
C SER A 150 2.22 -4.58 6.16
N PHE A 151 1.95 -4.90 4.91
CA PHE A 151 0.94 -4.21 4.10
C PHE A 151 0.24 -5.19 3.17
N GLY A 152 -0.91 -4.78 2.65
CA GLY A 152 -1.61 -5.46 1.56
C GLY A 152 -1.62 -4.63 0.29
N LEU A 153 -1.71 -5.29 -0.86
CA LEU A 153 -1.86 -4.66 -2.17
C LEU A 153 -3.12 -5.18 -2.86
N LYS A 154 -3.82 -4.29 -3.53
CA LYS A 154 -4.96 -4.63 -4.41
C LYS A 154 -4.76 -3.98 -5.76
N ILE A 155 -4.89 -4.76 -6.82
CA ILE A 155 -4.90 -4.22 -8.18
C ILE A 155 -6.31 -3.65 -8.45
N THR A 156 -6.36 -2.36 -8.76
CA THR A 156 -7.60 -1.64 -9.06
C THR A 156 -7.78 -1.38 -10.56
N ASP A 157 -6.66 -1.32 -11.29
CA ASP A 157 -6.62 -1.07 -12.73
C ASP A 157 -5.49 -1.91 -13.36
N GLY A 158 -5.85 -3.07 -13.89
CA GLY A 158 -4.90 -4.01 -14.51
C GLY A 158 -4.26 -3.43 -15.78
N ARG A 159 -4.97 -2.59 -16.53
CA ARG A 159 -4.42 -1.93 -17.70
C ARG A 159 -3.27 -0.98 -17.35
N ARG A 160 -3.44 -0.16 -16.31
CA ARG A 160 -2.36 0.73 -15.83
C ARG A 160 -1.15 -0.06 -15.34
N LEU A 161 -1.42 -1.14 -14.59
CA LEU A 161 -0.35 -2.03 -14.12
C LEU A 161 0.45 -2.60 -15.28
N LEU A 162 -0.24 -3.11 -16.31
CA LEU A 162 0.37 -3.71 -17.48
C LEU A 162 1.24 -2.70 -18.26
N ILE A 163 0.72 -1.50 -18.52
CA ILE A 163 1.44 -0.46 -19.26
C ILE A 163 2.70 0.01 -18.50
N ASN A 164 2.57 0.22 -17.20
CA ASN A 164 3.63 0.87 -16.42
C ASN A 164 4.69 -0.10 -15.89
N LEU A 165 4.36 -1.39 -15.75
CA LEU A 165 5.25 -2.36 -15.11
C LEU A 165 5.75 -3.46 -16.05
N VAL A 166 4.85 -4.03 -16.88
CA VAL A 166 5.15 -5.30 -17.57
C VAL A 166 5.78 -5.11 -18.93
N GLY A 167 5.38 -4.07 -19.65
CA GLY A 167 5.84 -3.87 -21.02
C GLY A 167 5.49 -5.07 -21.92
N THR A 168 6.51 -5.81 -22.39
CA THR A 168 6.37 -6.94 -23.33
C THR A 168 6.58 -8.33 -22.68
N GLU A 169 6.63 -8.41 -21.36
CA GLU A 169 6.82 -9.68 -20.66
C GLU A 169 5.62 -10.64 -20.90
N LYS A 170 5.93 -11.92 -21.15
CA LYS A 170 4.90 -12.94 -21.44
C LYS A 170 4.22 -13.49 -20.19
N LYS A 171 4.91 -13.46 -19.08
CA LYS A 171 4.41 -13.97 -17.80
C LYS A 171 5.08 -13.19 -16.67
N MET A 172 4.29 -12.81 -15.68
CA MET A 172 4.77 -12.21 -14.45
C MET A 172 4.10 -12.89 -13.26
N GLU A 173 4.89 -13.34 -12.31
CA GLU A 173 4.38 -13.99 -11.10
C GLU A 173 4.02 -12.95 -10.04
N THR A 174 3.13 -13.33 -9.14
CA THR A 174 2.74 -12.51 -7.99
C THR A 174 3.95 -12.13 -7.15
N SER A 175 4.92 -13.05 -6.99
CA SER A 175 6.17 -12.82 -6.26
C SER A 175 7.03 -11.70 -6.84
N ASP A 176 7.08 -11.57 -8.17
CA ASP A 176 7.90 -10.56 -8.85
C ASP A 176 7.31 -9.17 -8.62
N VAL A 177 5.99 -9.06 -8.74
CA VAL A 177 5.25 -7.82 -8.48
C VAL A 177 5.32 -7.44 -7.00
N GLN A 178 5.14 -8.41 -6.09
CA GLN A 178 5.32 -8.18 -4.66
C GLN A 178 6.70 -7.64 -4.33
N LYS A 179 7.75 -8.23 -4.91
CA LYS A 179 9.12 -7.80 -4.71
C LYS A 179 9.34 -6.37 -5.21
N TYR A 180 8.90 -6.07 -6.43
CA TYR A 180 9.03 -4.74 -7.02
C TYR A 180 8.36 -3.67 -6.15
N PHE A 181 7.10 -3.88 -5.78
CA PHE A 181 6.36 -2.92 -4.97
C PHE A 181 6.86 -2.87 -3.52
N LYS A 182 7.32 -3.99 -2.97
CA LYS A 182 7.98 -3.99 -1.66
C LYS A 182 9.19 -3.06 -1.65
N ASP A 183 10.08 -3.17 -2.65
CA ASP A 183 11.28 -2.35 -2.73
C ASP A 183 10.94 -0.87 -2.92
N LEU A 184 9.94 -0.58 -3.76
CA LEU A 184 9.43 0.78 -3.95
C LEU A 184 8.84 1.35 -2.66
N ILE A 185 7.94 0.59 -2.00
CA ILE A 185 7.29 0.99 -0.75
C ILE A 185 8.31 1.19 0.36
N VAL A 186 9.25 0.27 0.55
CA VAL A 186 10.29 0.37 1.58
C VAL A 186 11.15 1.61 1.39
N THR A 187 11.48 1.95 0.14
CA THR A 187 12.22 3.18 -0.16
C THR A 187 11.42 4.43 0.22
N ARG A 188 10.11 4.44 -0.07
CA ARG A 188 9.23 5.55 0.30
C ARG A 188 9.00 5.64 1.80
N VAL A 189 8.75 4.51 2.45
CA VAL A 189 8.65 4.43 3.92
C VAL A 189 9.89 5.02 4.57
N LYS A 190 11.09 4.65 4.11
CA LYS A 190 12.34 5.17 4.66
C LYS A 190 12.42 6.69 4.61
N ASN A 191 11.89 7.31 3.56
CA ASN A 191 11.93 8.76 3.38
C ASN A 191 10.97 9.51 4.31
N CYS A 192 9.80 8.93 4.60
CA CYS A 192 8.77 9.60 5.42
C CYS A 192 8.76 9.16 6.89
N ILE A 193 9.20 7.93 7.21
CA ILE A 193 9.09 7.37 8.56
C ILE A 193 9.87 8.17 9.61
N ALA A 194 11.03 8.73 9.25
CA ALA A 194 11.82 9.53 10.17
C ALA A 194 11.09 10.80 10.61
N VAL A 195 10.33 11.41 9.69
CA VAL A 195 9.53 12.61 9.95
C VAL A 195 8.34 12.26 10.84
N GLU A 196 7.66 11.15 10.56
CA GLU A 196 6.50 10.71 11.32
C GLU A 196 6.89 10.29 12.74
N LEU A 197 7.97 9.53 12.91
CA LEU A 197 8.50 9.17 14.23
C LEU A 197 8.96 10.40 15.01
N GLY A 198 9.51 11.42 14.34
CA GLY A 198 9.95 12.66 14.99
C GLY A 198 8.82 13.54 15.55
N ARG A 199 7.56 13.19 15.34
CA ARG A 199 6.38 13.87 15.93
C ARG A 199 6.11 13.43 17.37
N TYR A 200 6.58 12.22 17.73
CA TYR A 200 6.32 11.57 19.01
C TYR A 200 7.64 11.30 19.74
N SER A 201 7.61 11.32 21.06
CA SER A 201 8.76 10.90 21.85
C SER A 201 8.92 9.36 21.79
N TYR A 202 10.15 8.89 21.99
CA TYR A 202 10.50 7.48 21.84
C TYR A 202 9.66 6.53 22.72
N ASN A 203 9.18 6.99 23.87
CA ASN A 203 8.36 6.22 24.81
C ASN A 203 6.86 6.20 24.45
N GLU A 204 6.43 7.01 23.47
CA GLU A 204 5.03 7.15 23.04
C GLU A 204 4.71 6.34 21.79
N PHE A 205 5.70 5.81 21.05
CA PHE A 205 5.48 5.14 19.77
C PHE A 205 4.40 4.07 19.79
N ASN A 206 4.40 3.21 20.83
CA ASN A 206 3.43 2.11 20.93
C ASN A 206 1.97 2.59 21.03
N GLN A 207 1.76 3.82 21.47
CA GLN A 207 0.42 4.42 21.55
C GLN A 207 -0.04 5.02 20.21
N HIS A 208 0.91 5.37 19.34
CA HIS A 208 0.67 6.09 18.07
C HIS A 208 1.03 5.29 16.82
N LEU A 209 1.24 3.97 16.94
CA LEU A 209 1.58 3.12 15.78
C LEU A 209 0.53 3.19 14.67
N SER A 210 -0.76 3.28 15.04
CA SER A 210 -1.86 3.40 14.07
C SER A 210 -1.85 4.74 13.35
N ASP A 211 -1.64 5.84 14.08
CA ASP A 211 -1.61 7.19 13.51
C ASP A 211 -0.43 7.35 12.53
N ILE A 212 0.74 6.82 12.94
CA ILE A 212 1.94 6.80 12.11
C ILE A 212 1.70 5.95 10.85
N SER A 213 1.07 4.77 11.01
CA SER A 213 0.75 3.86 9.89
C SER A 213 -0.15 4.54 8.86
N GLU A 214 -1.21 5.21 9.30
CA GLU A 214 -2.15 5.91 8.42
C GLU A 214 -1.48 7.08 7.69
N SER A 215 -0.68 7.86 8.40
CA SER A 215 0.06 8.98 7.80
C SER A 215 1.05 8.51 6.74
N VAL A 216 1.82 7.44 7.03
CA VAL A 216 2.76 6.83 6.08
C VAL A 216 2.02 6.24 4.88
N ALA A 217 0.94 5.48 5.11
CA ALA A 217 0.12 4.88 4.05
C ALA A 217 -0.38 5.93 3.06
N SER A 218 -0.93 7.05 3.56
CA SER A 218 -1.48 8.12 2.72
C SER A 218 -0.43 8.81 1.85
N GLN A 219 0.82 8.88 2.31
CA GLN A 219 1.93 9.44 1.53
C GLN A 219 2.38 8.48 0.43
N ILE A 220 2.43 7.17 0.73
CA ILE A 220 2.86 6.15 -0.23
C ILE A 220 1.80 5.89 -1.29
N GLU A 221 0.51 5.93 -0.93
CA GLU A 221 -0.61 5.65 -1.84
C GLU A 221 -0.59 6.56 -3.07
N LYS A 222 -0.21 7.82 -2.91
CA LYS A 222 -0.08 8.78 -4.02
C LYS A 222 0.92 8.32 -5.08
N ASP A 223 2.02 7.71 -4.65
CA ASP A 223 3.08 7.27 -5.56
C ASP A 223 2.73 5.94 -6.26
N ILE A 224 1.87 5.12 -5.64
CA ILE A 224 1.54 3.77 -6.14
C ILE A 224 0.26 3.78 -6.98
N SER A 225 -0.64 4.70 -6.72
CA SER A 225 -1.92 4.80 -7.46
C SER A 225 -1.73 4.95 -8.97
N ASP A 226 -0.63 5.56 -9.41
CA ASP A 226 -0.29 5.70 -10.83
C ASP A 226 -0.06 4.36 -11.54
N TYR A 227 0.32 3.32 -10.78
CA TYR A 227 0.48 1.95 -11.29
C TYR A 227 -0.84 1.16 -11.34
N GLY A 228 -1.96 1.75 -10.93
CA GLY A 228 -3.24 1.06 -10.83
C GLY A 228 -3.31 0.10 -9.64
N ILE A 229 -2.55 0.38 -8.58
CA ILE A 229 -2.51 -0.40 -7.35
C ILE A 229 -2.93 0.48 -6.18
N GLN A 230 -3.64 -0.13 -5.23
CA GLN A 230 -4.04 0.45 -3.96
C GLN A 230 -3.37 -0.29 -2.83
N ILE A 231 -2.89 0.44 -1.82
CA ILE A 231 -2.43 -0.14 -0.56
C ILE A 231 -3.63 -0.45 0.30
N LEU A 232 -3.67 -1.69 0.80
CA LEU A 232 -4.60 -2.13 1.83
C LEU A 232 -3.83 -2.35 3.12
N ASN A 233 -4.36 -1.86 4.26
CA ASN A 233 -3.88 -2.22 5.58
C ASN A 233 -2.35 -2.08 5.73
N PHE A 234 -1.83 -0.86 5.62
CA PHE A 234 -0.42 -0.61 5.96
C PHE A 234 -0.29 -0.56 7.48
N PHE A 235 0.53 -1.46 8.02
CA PHE A 235 0.78 -1.55 9.46
C PHE A 235 2.25 -1.31 9.78
N LEU A 236 2.50 -0.44 10.75
CA LEU A 236 3.75 -0.33 11.47
C LEU A 236 3.63 -1.20 12.72
N SER A 237 4.33 -2.33 12.74
CA SER A 237 4.23 -3.31 13.84
C SER A 237 5.25 -3.06 14.93
N SER A 238 6.43 -2.54 14.60
CA SER A 238 7.48 -2.24 15.57
C SER A 238 8.42 -1.13 15.13
N VAL A 239 8.93 -0.42 16.11
CA VAL A 239 10.02 0.55 15.97
C VAL A 239 11.16 0.09 16.87
N ASN A 240 12.33 -0.14 16.28
CA ASN A 240 13.52 -0.64 16.98
C ASN A 240 14.58 0.45 17.03
N ILE A 241 14.82 1.00 18.21
CA ILE A 241 15.86 1.99 18.47
C ILE A 241 17.17 1.25 18.75
N LYS A 242 18.28 1.79 18.25
CA LYS A 242 19.61 1.25 18.54
C LYS A 242 19.84 1.19 20.06
N PRO A 243 20.36 0.08 20.62
CA PRO A 243 20.48 -0.09 22.07
C PRO A 243 21.21 1.05 22.79
N ASP A 244 22.33 1.52 22.23
CA ASP A 244 23.12 2.62 22.80
C ASP A 244 22.31 3.92 22.86
N ASP A 245 21.56 4.21 21.79
CA ASP A 245 20.71 5.40 21.70
C ASP A 245 19.52 5.31 22.66
N LEU A 246 18.96 4.11 22.82
CA LEU A 246 17.86 3.87 23.76
C LEU A 246 18.31 4.08 25.22
N GLU A 247 19.52 3.62 25.54
CA GLU A 247 20.11 3.85 26.87
C GLU A 247 20.33 5.34 27.12
N ALA A 248 20.88 6.06 26.15
CA ALA A 248 21.06 7.50 26.23
C ALA A 248 19.73 8.25 26.44
N LEU A 249 18.68 7.88 25.72
CA LEU A 249 17.34 8.45 25.89
C LEU A 249 16.76 8.18 27.27
N LYS A 250 16.90 6.96 27.80
CA LYS A 250 16.45 6.61 29.15
C LYS A 250 17.19 7.42 30.23
N ASN A 251 18.49 7.61 30.04
CA ASN A 251 19.29 8.42 30.98
C ASN A 251 18.86 9.89 30.97
N LEU A 252 18.53 10.44 29.77
CA LEU A 252 17.98 11.79 29.65
C LEU A 252 16.62 11.90 30.33
N ASP A 253 15.73 10.94 30.12
CA ASP A 253 14.41 10.90 30.76
C ASP A 253 14.51 10.89 32.30
N ASN A 254 15.34 10.00 32.85
CA ASN A 254 15.59 9.91 34.29
C ASN A 254 16.14 11.22 34.83
N SER A 255 17.11 11.85 34.14
CA SER A 255 17.70 13.11 34.60
C SER A 255 16.69 14.26 34.57
N MET A 256 15.83 14.31 33.58
CA MET A 256 14.76 15.31 33.51
C MET A 256 13.66 15.07 34.54
N ALA A 257 13.30 13.81 34.80
CA ALA A 257 12.38 13.45 35.87
C ALA A 257 12.93 13.90 37.24
N GLN A 258 14.19 13.60 37.51
CA GLN A 258 14.85 14.03 38.76
C GLN A 258 14.84 15.54 38.93
N LYS A 259 15.21 16.30 37.88
CA LYS A 259 15.17 17.78 37.92
C LYS A 259 13.75 18.33 38.15
N ARG A 260 12.74 17.69 37.59
CA ARG A 260 11.33 18.06 37.83
C ARG A 260 10.94 17.82 39.29
N PHE A 261 11.31 16.67 39.87
CA PHE A 261 11.06 16.37 41.27
C PHE A 261 11.76 17.35 42.19
N GLU A 262 13.03 17.67 41.93
CA GLU A 262 13.79 18.67 42.69
C GLU A 262 13.13 20.06 42.61
N ALA A 263 12.73 20.48 41.42
CA ALA A 263 12.04 21.76 41.22
C ALA A 263 10.67 21.83 41.92
N MET A 264 9.91 20.74 41.90
CA MET A 264 8.65 20.62 42.64
C MET A 264 8.89 20.65 44.15
N GLY A 265 9.85 19.87 44.64
CA GLY A 265 10.22 19.87 46.05
C GLY A 265 10.66 21.27 46.54
N ASN A 266 11.51 21.96 45.79
CA ASN A 266 11.90 23.33 46.09
C ASN A 266 10.74 24.31 46.11
N ARG A 267 9.80 24.19 45.12
CA ARG A 267 8.58 24.99 45.07
C ARG A 267 7.72 24.78 46.31
N ASP A 268 7.47 23.52 46.66
CA ASP A 268 6.64 23.16 47.82
C ASP A 268 7.31 23.62 49.14
N ALA A 269 8.62 23.47 49.27
CA ALA A 269 9.37 23.97 50.41
C ALA A 269 9.24 25.51 50.56
N ASN A 270 9.40 26.27 49.46
CA ASN A 270 9.22 27.71 49.43
C ASN A 270 7.79 28.15 49.81
N VAL A 271 6.78 27.40 49.34
CA VAL A 271 5.38 27.67 49.72
C VAL A 271 5.12 27.43 51.20
N ILE A 272 5.62 26.32 51.73
CA ILE A 272 5.50 25.97 53.16
C ILE A 272 6.22 27.03 54.03
N GLU A 273 7.43 27.45 53.61
CA GLU A 273 8.18 28.49 54.33
C GLU A 273 7.41 29.83 54.30
N ALA A 274 6.91 30.24 53.16
CA ALA A 274 6.11 31.48 53.02
C ALA A 274 4.83 31.44 53.89
N GLN A 275 4.14 30.29 53.90
CA GLN A 275 2.97 30.07 54.77
C GLN A 275 3.36 30.08 56.28
N GLY A 276 4.48 29.46 56.61
CA GLY A 276 5.02 29.47 57.97
C GLY A 276 5.33 30.88 58.45
N MET A 277 6.02 31.68 57.59
CA MET A 277 6.29 33.09 57.88
C MET A 277 5.02 33.93 58.02
N ALA A 278 4.03 33.72 57.14
CA ALA A 278 2.77 34.43 57.22
C ALA A 278 2.02 34.10 58.55
N LYS A 279 1.99 32.84 58.93
CA LYS A 279 1.36 32.40 60.18
C LYS A 279 2.11 32.88 61.42
N ALA A 280 3.42 32.92 61.37
CA ALA A 280 4.26 33.49 62.46
C ALA A 280 3.97 34.99 62.65
N ARG A 281 3.83 35.77 61.55
CA ARG A 281 3.46 37.17 61.62
C ARG A 281 2.07 37.38 62.24
N GLU A 282 1.10 36.58 61.85
CA GLU A 282 -0.24 36.61 62.39
C GLU A 282 -0.24 36.35 63.89
N ILE A 283 0.52 35.38 64.37
CA ILE A 283 0.68 35.07 65.80
C ILE A 283 1.37 36.22 66.53
N GLN A 284 2.35 36.90 65.90
CA GLN A 284 3.07 38.02 66.48
C GLN A 284 2.29 39.37 66.43
N GLY A 285 1.13 39.36 65.73
CA GLY A 285 0.21 40.47 65.72
C GLY A 285 0.63 41.65 64.86
N TYR A 286 1.52 41.47 63.87
CA TYR A 286 1.89 42.54 62.91
C TYR A 286 1.81 42.06 61.46
N THR A 287 1.60 43.03 60.56
CA THR A 287 1.53 42.78 59.12
C THR A 287 2.91 42.85 58.45
N TRP A 288 3.04 42.31 57.23
CA TRP A 288 4.28 42.40 56.42
C TRP A 288 4.75 43.85 56.20
N GLN A 289 3.81 44.79 56.04
CA GLN A 289 4.12 46.22 55.89
C GLN A 289 4.78 46.79 57.17
N GLN A 290 4.29 46.40 58.32
CA GLN A 290 4.87 46.81 59.61
C GLN A 290 6.26 46.20 59.81
N GLU A 291 6.48 44.97 59.38
CA GLU A 291 7.79 44.32 59.45
C GLU A 291 8.83 45.04 58.58
N GLN A 292 8.45 45.44 57.35
CA GLN A 292 9.31 46.24 56.49
C GLN A 292 9.62 47.61 57.10
N GLN A 293 8.65 48.25 57.71
CA GLN A 293 8.87 49.52 58.41
C GLN A 293 9.85 49.38 59.56
N PHE A 294 9.72 48.34 60.41
CA PHE A 294 10.67 48.06 61.49
C PHE A 294 12.07 47.79 60.96
N ALA A 295 12.21 47.11 59.82
CA ALA A 295 13.51 46.85 59.21
C ALA A 295 14.18 48.13 58.70
N VAL A 296 13.43 49.03 58.08
CA VAL A 296 13.92 50.35 57.66
C VAL A 296 14.33 51.21 58.85
N ASP A 297 13.51 51.27 59.87
CA ASP A 297 13.77 52.05 61.07
C ASP A 297 15.03 51.54 61.81
N LYS A 298 15.23 50.20 61.89
CA LYS A 298 16.40 49.58 62.43
C LYS A 298 17.69 49.92 61.68
N THR A 299 17.61 49.95 60.34
CA THR A 299 18.76 50.34 59.50
C THR A 299 19.13 51.81 59.71
N PHE A 300 18.12 52.66 59.83
CA PHE A 300 18.32 54.11 60.12
C PHE A 300 18.98 54.37 61.45
N CYS A 301 18.61 53.58 62.51
CA CYS A 301 19.22 53.68 63.87
C CYS A 301 20.65 53.15 63.94
N GLN A 302 21.13 52.37 62.97
CA GLN A 302 22.51 51.89 62.92
C GLN A 302 23.49 52.82 62.20
N GLN A 303 22.95 53.88 61.54
CA GLN A 303 23.75 54.85 60.82
C GLN A 303 23.94 56.18 61.53
N ILE A 304 23.47 56.33 62.77
CA ILE A 304 23.71 57.45 63.68
C ILE A 304 24.66 56.95 64.73
#